data_d816676e9427d9e5154ae4237810f98c
#
_entry.id   d816676e9427d9e5154ae4237810f98c
#
_cell.length_a   1.000
_cell.length_b   1.000
_cell.length_c   1.000
_cell.angle_alpha   90.00
_cell.angle_beta   90.00
_cell.angle_gamma   90.00
#
_symmetry.space_group_name_H-M   'P 1'
#
loop_
_entity.id
_entity.type
_entity.pdbx_description
1 polymer ?
#
loop_
_entity_poly.entity_id
_entity_poly.type
_entity_poly.pdbx_seq_one_letter_code
_entity_poly.pdbx_strand_id
1 'polypeptide(L)'
;VFVGDEDPVPHAHVTTTTTHKSLRGPRGGLIMATEEFAPAVDKGCPMVLGGPLAHVMAAKAVAFAEARQPAFHEYAQRIADNAKSLAEGFLKRGARLVTGGTDNHIVLLDVRSFGLTGRQAESALLDSGIVTNRNAIPADPNGAWYTSGIRFGTPALTTRGFGGDDFDRISELTVEVLTNTEPTAASNGPSKAKYALADGTAERVHAASAELLAANPLYPGLTL
;
A
#
# COMPACT_ATOMS: atom_id res chain seq x y z
N VAL A 1 6.08 -2.60 11.76
CA VAL A 1 7.42 -2.04 11.69
C VAL A 1 7.27 -0.57 11.94
N PHE A 2 7.87 -0.08 12.98
CA PHE A 2 7.86 1.33 13.35
C PHE A 2 9.18 1.95 12.92
N VAL A 3 9.12 3.03 12.18
CA VAL A 3 10.27 3.87 11.87
C VAL A 3 10.12 5.11 12.75
N GLY A 4 11.01 5.29 13.71
CA GLY A 4 10.94 6.38 14.69
C GLY A 4 10.50 5.94 16.09
N ASP A 5 10.22 6.90 16.95
CA ASP A 5 9.95 6.72 18.38
C ASP A 5 8.49 6.34 18.72
N GLU A 6 7.67 5.99 17.74
CA GLU A 6 6.24 5.72 17.91
C GLU A 6 5.93 4.24 18.08
N ASP A 7 6.53 3.59 19.09
CA ASP A 7 6.12 2.24 19.48
C ASP A 7 4.81 2.29 20.29
N PRO A 8 3.69 1.72 19.81
CA PRO A 8 2.43 1.73 20.54
C PRO A 8 2.41 0.79 21.75
N VAL A 9 3.33 -0.16 21.86
CA VAL A 9 3.32 -1.18 22.93
C VAL A 9 3.39 -0.56 24.33
N PRO A 10 4.26 0.44 24.60
CA PRO A 10 4.29 1.08 25.93
C PRO A 10 3.03 1.90 26.27
N HIS A 11 2.20 2.22 25.28
CA HIS A 11 1.03 3.09 25.42
C HIS A 11 -0.31 2.34 25.36
N ALA A 12 -0.29 1.02 25.19
CA ALA A 12 -1.48 0.20 25.03
C ALA A 12 -1.47 -1.02 25.95
N HIS A 13 -2.62 -1.34 26.53
CA HIS A 13 -2.81 -2.55 27.31
C HIS A 13 -2.82 -3.81 26.45
N VAL A 14 -3.34 -3.68 25.22
CA VAL A 14 -3.37 -4.75 24.22
C VAL A 14 -2.99 -4.16 22.86
N THR A 15 -1.98 -4.73 22.23
CA THR A 15 -1.54 -4.37 20.87
C THR A 15 -1.73 -5.55 19.94
N THR A 16 -2.36 -5.33 18.80
CA THR A 16 -2.57 -6.37 17.78
C THR A 16 -1.88 -5.97 16.47
N THR A 17 -1.34 -6.94 15.77
CA THR A 17 -0.77 -6.72 14.44
C THR A 17 -0.93 -7.95 13.56
N THR A 18 -0.74 -7.76 12.27
CA THR A 18 -0.65 -8.86 11.30
C THR A 18 0.81 -9.23 11.06
N THR A 19 1.08 -10.52 10.84
CA THR A 19 2.44 -11.01 10.57
C THR A 19 2.81 -11.02 9.09
N HIS A 20 1.84 -10.89 8.17
CA HIS A 20 1.99 -11.07 6.73
C HIS A 20 2.04 -9.78 5.89
N LYS A 21 2.15 -8.62 6.53
CA LYS A 21 2.27 -7.32 5.83
C LYS A 21 3.73 -6.85 5.87
N SER A 22 4.02 -5.65 6.37
CA SER A 22 5.39 -5.10 6.41
C SER A 22 6.40 -5.99 7.15
N LEU A 23 5.93 -6.83 8.08
CA LEU A 23 6.77 -7.79 8.79
C LEU A 23 7.24 -8.97 7.90
N ARG A 24 6.66 -9.18 6.73
CA ARG A 24 6.99 -10.21 5.73
C ARG A 24 6.91 -11.65 6.23
N GLY A 25 6.13 -11.90 7.28
CA GLY A 25 5.90 -13.22 7.85
C GLY A 25 4.75 -13.99 7.20
N PRO A 26 4.44 -15.19 7.70
CA PRO A 26 3.31 -15.97 7.23
C PRO A 26 1.98 -15.27 7.57
N ARG A 27 0.92 -15.63 6.83
CA ARG A 27 -0.44 -15.11 7.11
C ARG A 27 -0.87 -15.48 8.53
N GLY A 28 -1.21 -14.45 9.30
CA GLY A 28 -1.65 -14.60 10.68
C GLY A 28 -1.66 -13.28 11.43
N GLY A 29 -1.96 -13.36 12.71
CA GLY A 29 -1.93 -12.25 13.65
C GLY A 29 -1.00 -12.50 14.84
N LEU A 30 -0.73 -11.44 15.56
CA LEU A 30 -0.03 -11.43 16.83
C LEU A 30 -0.78 -10.52 17.78
N ILE A 31 -0.92 -10.96 19.02
CA ILE A 31 -1.48 -10.17 20.13
C ILE A 31 -0.40 -10.05 21.19
N MET A 32 -0.12 -8.85 21.62
CA MET A 32 0.72 -8.53 22.77
C MET A 32 -0.17 -7.88 23.83
N ALA A 33 -0.05 -8.29 25.07
CA ALA A 33 -0.88 -7.78 26.16
C ALA A 33 -0.03 -7.53 27.40
N THR A 34 -0.47 -6.59 28.25
CA THR A 34 0.07 -6.46 29.60
C THR A 34 -0.28 -7.70 30.42
N GLU A 35 0.44 -7.94 31.51
CA GLU A 35 0.24 -9.07 32.39
C GLU A 35 -1.22 -9.15 32.93
N GLU A 36 -1.85 -8.01 33.16
CA GLU A 36 -3.24 -7.93 33.60
C GLU A 36 -4.22 -8.56 32.61
N PHE A 37 -4.01 -8.37 31.30
CA PHE A 37 -4.90 -8.85 30.23
C PHE A 37 -4.46 -10.20 29.64
N ALA A 38 -3.25 -10.65 29.88
CA ALA A 38 -2.71 -11.89 29.32
C ALA A 38 -3.60 -13.12 29.58
N PRO A 39 -4.14 -13.35 30.81
CA PRO A 39 -5.01 -14.52 31.06
C PRO A 39 -6.31 -14.50 30.23
N ALA A 40 -6.88 -13.32 29.98
CA ALA A 40 -8.08 -13.20 29.15
C ALA A 40 -7.78 -13.46 27.68
N VAL A 41 -6.64 -12.96 27.19
CA VAL A 41 -6.16 -13.20 25.82
C VAL A 41 -5.85 -14.67 25.59
N ASP A 42 -5.12 -15.31 26.50
CA ASP A 42 -4.76 -16.73 26.42
C ASP A 42 -5.98 -17.66 26.43
N LYS A 43 -7.01 -17.32 27.22
CA LYS A 43 -8.27 -18.05 27.23
C LYS A 43 -9.08 -17.81 25.94
N GLY A 44 -9.12 -16.56 25.47
CA GLY A 44 -9.91 -16.15 24.31
C GLY A 44 -9.37 -16.69 22.98
N CYS A 45 -8.04 -16.73 22.82
CA CYS A 45 -7.43 -17.13 21.56
C CYS A 45 -7.83 -18.53 21.08
N PRO A 46 -7.73 -19.62 21.86
CA PRO A 46 -8.18 -20.92 21.36
C PRO A 46 -9.70 -21.04 21.30
N MET A 47 -10.45 -20.39 22.21
CA MET A 47 -11.90 -20.51 22.25
C MET A 47 -12.61 -19.79 21.10
N VAL A 48 -12.06 -18.65 20.66
CA VAL A 48 -12.66 -17.82 19.60
C VAL A 48 -12.04 -18.10 18.24
N LEU A 49 -10.73 -18.30 18.19
CA LEU A 49 -9.95 -18.39 16.94
C LEU A 49 -9.64 -19.84 16.51
N GLY A 50 -9.85 -20.81 17.41
CA GLY A 50 -9.41 -22.18 17.24
C GLY A 50 -7.92 -22.37 17.56
N GLY A 51 -7.44 -23.62 17.43
CA GLY A 51 -6.06 -23.97 17.71
C GLY A 51 -5.09 -23.36 16.68
N PRO A 52 -3.92 -22.87 17.09
CA PRO A 52 -2.92 -22.33 16.17
C PRO A 52 -2.29 -23.45 15.34
N LEU A 53 -1.92 -23.11 14.08
CA LEU A 53 -1.24 -24.03 13.18
C LEU A 53 0.27 -24.06 13.50
N ALA A 54 0.80 -25.20 13.90
CA ALA A 54 2.21 -25.35 14.34
C ALA A 54 3.22 -24.90 13.28
N HIS A 55 2.99 -25.21 12.00
CA HIS A 55 3.87 -24.77 10.90
C HIS A 55 3.84 -23.25 10.70
N VAL A 56 2.69 -22.61 10.92
CA VAL A 56 2.60 -21.12 10.88
C VAL A 56 3.33 -20.52 12.07
N MET A 57 3.27 -21.12 13.26
CA MET A 57 4.04 -20.67 14.41
C MET A 57 5.55 -20.77 14.16
N ALA A 58 6.02 -21.87 13.58
CA ALA A 58 7.43 -22.02 13.19
C ALA A 58 7.85 -20.96 12.16
N ALA A 59 7.03 -20.72 11.14
CA ALA A 59 7.30 -19.67 10.15
C ALA A 59 7.29 -18.25 10.76
N LYS A 60 6.43 -17.96 11.74
CA LYS A 60 6.47 -16.70 12.49
C LYS A 60 7.79 -16.55 13.27
N ALA A 61 8.30 -17.62 13.88
CA ALA A 61 9.57 -17.58 14.60
C ALA A 61 10.73 -17.20 13.68
N VAL A 62 10.77 -17.74 12.46
CA VAL A 62 11.75 -17.35 11.43
C VAL A 62 11.60 -15.88 11.06
N ALA A 63 10.37 -15.43 10.77
CA ALA A 63 10.10 -14.02 10.43
C ALA A 63 10.53 -13.06 11.56
N PHE A 64 10.32 -13.42 12.81
CA PHE A 64 10.73 -12.60 13.95
C PHE A 64 12.25 -12.60 14.13
N ALA A 65 12.92 -13.71 13.87
CA ALA A 65 14.39 -13.77 13.87
C ALA A 65 14.98 -12.86 12.78
N GLU A 66 14.41 -12.85 11.58
CA GLU A 66 14.79 -11.93 10.51
C GLU A 66 14.52 -10.46 10.87
N ALA A 67 13.35 -10.16 11.46
CA ALA A 67 12.96 -8.81 11.85
C ALA A 67 13.87 -8.20 12.94
N ARG A 68 14.61 -9.02 13.68
CA ARG A 68 15.60 -8.56 14.68
C ARG A 68 16.97 -8.22 14.07
N GLN A 69 17.19 -8.51 12.79
CA GLN A 69 18.48 -8.24 12.15
C GLN A 69 18.62 -6.77 11.74
N PRO A 70 19.82 -6.20 11.73
CA PRO A 70 20.06 -4.84 11.24
C PRO A 70 19.53 -4.60 9.83
N ALA A 71 19.65 -5.58 8.94
CA ALA A 71 19.13 -5.51 7.59
C ALA A 71 17.61 -5.25 7.51
N PHE A 72 16.85 -5.66 8.52
CA PHE A 72 15.43 -5.37 8.59
C PHE A 72 15.16 -3.91 8.98
N HIS A 73 15.99 -3.32 9.82
CA HIS A 73 15.97 -1.89 10.13
C HIS A 73 16.22 -1.03 8.89
N GLU A 74 17.25 -1.39 8.12
CA GLU A 74 17.55 -0.72 6.84
C GLU A 74 16.40 -0.86 5.84
N TYR A 75 15.78 -2.04 5.77
CA TYR A 75 14.59 -2.27 4.96
C TYR A 75 13.41 -1.38 5.40
N ALA A 76 13.15 -1.29 6.70
CA ALA A 76 12.08 -0.47 7.25
C ALA A 76 12.29 1.03 6.94
N GLN A 77 13.53 1.51 7.06
CA GLN A 77 13.89 2.88 6.70
C GLN A 77 13.67 3.13 5.21
N ARG A 78 14.14 2.24 4.34
CA ARG A 78 13.91 2.34 2.88
C ARG A 78 12.43 2.39 2.51
N ILE A 79 11.56 1.67 3.23
CA ILE A 79 10.11 1.75 3.02
C ILE A 79 9.60 3.18 3.21
N ALA A 80 10.01 3.84 4.29
CA ALA A 80 9.60 5.21 4.59
C ALA A 80 10.22 6.22 3.60
N ASP A 81 11.49 6.07 3.27
CA ASP A 81 12.17 6.94 2.30
C ASP A 81 11.55 6.83 0.91
N ASN A 82 11.24 5.61 0.47
CA ASN A 82 10.54 5.36 -0.79
C ASN A 82 9.12 5.94 -0.79
N ALA A 83 8.42 5.91 0.35
CA ALA A 83 7.11 6.54 0.47
C ALA A 83 7.21 8.07 0.37
N LYS A 84 8.23 8.68 0.95
CA LYS A 84 8.52 10.11 0.78
C LYS A 84 8.82 10.45 -0.67
N SER A 85 9.69 9.69 -1.35
CA SER A 85 10.00 9.88 -2.77
C SER A 85 8.74 9.80 -3.65
N LEU A 86 7.87 8.82 -3.40
CA LEU A 86 6.59 8.69 -4.10
C LEU A 86 5.68 9.91 -3.85
N ALA A 87 5.58 10.35 -2.59
CA ALA A 87 4.78 11.51 -2.21
C ALA A 87 5.30 12.81 -2.86
N GLU A 88 6.60 13.04 -2.80
CA GLU A 88 7.27 14.19 -3.44
C GLU A 88 7.10 14.16 -4.95
N GLY A 89 7.20 12.98 -5.58
CA GLY A 89 6.95 12.77 -6.99
C GLY A 89 5.53 13.18 -7.40
N PHE A 90 4.53 12.85 -6.62
CA PHE A 90 3.15 13.29 -6.84
C PHE A 90 3.00 14.81 -6.68
N LEU A 91 3.54 15.38 -5.60
CA LEU A 91 3.47 16.82 -5.34
C LEU A 91 4.17 17.63 -6.43
N LYS A 92 5.33 17.21 -6.88
CA LYS A 92 6.09 17.81 -7.99
C LYS A 92 5.28 17.88 -9.29
N ARG A 93 4.37 16.93 -9.49
CA ARG A 93 3.47 16.84 -10.66
C ARG A 93 2.09 17.48 -10.43
N GLY A 94 1.94 18.24 -9.34
CA GLY A 94 0.72 18.98 -9.03
C GLY A 94 -0.43 18.14 -8.49
N ALA A 95 -0.20 16.87 -8.17
CA ALA A 95 -1.20 16.02 -7.56
C ALA A 95 -1.40 16.38 -6.07
N ARG A 96 -2.59 16.08 -5.54
CA ARG A 96 -2.96 16.40 -4.16
C ARG A 96 -2.89 15.16 -3.28
N LEU A 97 -2.12 15.26 -2.21
CA LEU A 97 -2.09 14.26 -1.15
C LEU A 97 -3.00 14.67 0.02
N VAL A 98 -3.70 13.70 0.62
CA VAL A 98 -4.67 13.97 1.70
C VAL A 98 -4.00 14.61 2.91
N THR A 99 -2.77 14.20 3.25
CA THR A 99 -1.99 14.71 4.39
C THR A 99 -0.86 15.65 3.97
N GLY A 100 -0.77 16.02 2.69
CA GLY A 100 0.33 16.83 2.17
C GLY A 100 1.68 16.12 2.07
N GLY A 101 1.77 14.85 2.48
CA GLY A 101 2.96 14.01 2.49
C GLY A 101 2.71 12.70 3.21
N THR A 102 3.79 12.05 3.67
CA THR A 102 3.70 10.82 4.48
C THR A 102 4.90 10.66 5.41
N ASP A 103 4.65 10.12 6.60
CA ASP A 103 5.67 9.74 7.60
C ASP A 103 5.80 8.21 7.72
N ASN A 104 5.04 7.45 6.95
CA ASN A 104 4.99 5.99 6.99
C ASN A 104 5.07 5.37 5.58
N HIS A 105 4.58 4.16 5.41
CA HIS A 105 4.63 3.40 4.15
C HIS A 105 3.44 3.62 3.22
N ILE A 106 2.49 4.49 3.57
CA ILE A 106 1.25 4.71 2.82
C ILE A 106 1.22 6.13 2.27
N VAL A 107 0.87 6.26 0.99
CA VAL A 107 0.56 7.53 0.34
C VAL A 107 -0.90 7.50 -0.10
N LEU A 108 -1.69 8.49 0.33
CA LEU A 108 -3.09 8.62 -0.03
C LEU A 108 -3.29 9.82 -0.96
N LEU A 109 -3.54 9.50 -2.23
CA LEU A 109 -3.75 10.47 -3.31
C LEU A 109 -5.23 10.88 -3.39
N ASP A 110 -5.52 12.17 -3.40
CA ASP A 110 -6.86 12.72 -3.65
C ASP A 110 -7.05 12.92 -5.16
N VAL A 111 -7.83 12.05 -5.79
CA VAL A 111 -8.01 12.05 -7.25
C VAL A 111 -9.06 13.05 -7.74
N ARG A 112 -9.71 13.81 -6.86
CA ARG A 112 -10.64 14.87 -7.24
C ARG A 112 -9.96 15.99 -8.03
N SER A 113 -8.66 16.20 -7.81
CA SER A 113 -7.86 17.15 -8.59
C SER A 113 -7.78 16.79 -10.09
N PHE A 114 -8.02 15.53 -10.44
CA PHE A 114 -8.11 15.04 -11.83
C PHE A 114 -9.55 14.96 -12.35
N GLY A 115 -10.54 15.39 -11.56
CA GLY A 115 -11.96 15.28 -11.93
C GLY A 115 -12.53 13.86 -11.83
N LEU A 116 -11.83 12.93 -11.15
CA LEU A 116 -12.16 11.52 -11.07
C LEU A 116 -12.72 11.11 -9.71
N THR A 117 -13.44 10.00 -9.70
CA THR A 117 -13.68 9.21 -8.48
C THR A 117 -12.56 8.21 -8.27
N GLY A 118 -12.40 7.71 -7.03
CA GLY A 118 -11.45 6.64 -6.71
C GLY A 118 -11.72 5.37 -7.54
N ARG A 119 -12.99 5.05 -7.84
CA ARG A 119 -13.35 3.89 -8.66
C ARG A 119 -12.84 4.03 -10.11
N GLN A 120 -12.99 5.20 -10.72
CA GLN A 120 -12.49 5.44 -12.07
C GLN A 120 -10.96 5.39 -12.10
N ALA A 121 -10.31 6.07 -11.16
CA ALA A 121 -8.86 6.07 -11.05
C ALA A 121 -8.27 4.66 -10.82
N GLU A 122 -8.84 3.87 -9.89
CA GLU A 122 -8.44 2.48 -9.64
C GLU A 122 -8.52 1.64 -10.92
N SER A 123 -9.64 1.75 -11.65
CA SER A 123 -9.85 0.95 -12.87
C SER A 123 -8.92 1.37 -14.01
N ALA A 124 -8.75 2.68 -14.24
CA ALA A 124 -7.84 3.18 -15.27
C ALA A 124 -6.37 2.81 -15.00
N LEU A 125 -5.95 2.88 -13.73
CA LEU A 125 -4.62 2.43 -13.31
C LEU A 125 -4.43 0.93 -13.50
N LEU A 126 -5.43 0.13 -13.15
CA LEU A 126 -5.40 -1.32 -13.35
C LEU A 126 -5.28 -1.69 -14.83
N ASP A 127 -6.07 -1.07 -15.71
CA ASP A 127 -6.00 -1.28 -17.17
C ASP A 127 -4.63 -0.86 -17.75
N SER A 128 -3.92 0.04 -17.04
CA SER A 128 -2.57 0.49 -17.40
C SER A 128 -1.45 -0.30 -16.70
N GLY A 129 -1.76 -1.40 -15.99
CA GLY A 129 -0.77 -2.25 -15.32
C GLY A 129 -0.31 -1.75 -13.95
N ILE A 130 -0.97 -0.76 -13.36
CA ILE A 130 -0.67 -0.25 -12.02
C ILE A 130 -1.75 -0.70 -11.03
N VAL A 131 -1.43 -1.67 -10.18
CA VAL A 131 -2.37 -2.23 -9.20
C VAL A 131 -2.39 -1.38 -7.94
N THR A 132 -3.54 -0.79 -7.66
CA THR A 132 -3.80 0.04 -6.48
C THR A 132 -5.15 -0.32 -5.86
N ASN A 133 -5.56 0.38 -4.83
CA ASN A 133 -6.95 0.33 -4.39
C ASN A 133 -7.52 1.73 -4.13
N ARG A 134 -8.80 1.90 -4.48
CA ARG A 134 -9.54 3.08 -4.06
C ARG A 134 -9.72 3.10 -2.55
N ASN A 135 -9.73 4.31 -2.00
CA ASN A 135 -9.83 4.54 -0.55
C ASN A 135 -10.66 5.80 -0.27
N ALA A 136 -11.48 5.75 0.77
CA ALA A 136 -12.13 6.95 1.25
C ALA A 136 -11.11 7.95 1.79
N ILE A 137 -11.37 9.22 1.59
CA ILE A 137 -10.63 10.33 2.20
C ILE A 137 -11.47 10.94 3.34
N PRO A 138 -10.90 11.74 4.24
CA PRO A 138 -11.66 12.44 5.26
C PRO A 138 -12.81 13.26 4.65
N ALA A 139 -14.01 13.12 5.21
CA ALA A 139 -15.24 13.75 4.71
C ALA A 139 -15.49 13.49 3.21
N ASP A 140 -15.31 12.26 2.76
CA ASP A 140 -15.41 11.87 1.35
C ASP A 140 -16.83 12.13 0.77
N PRO A 141 -16.99 13.00 -0.24
CA PRO A 141 -18.29 13.31 -0.82
C PRO A 141 -18.86 12.18 -1.69
N ASN A 142 -18.05 11.20 -2.10
CA ASN A 142 -18.43 10.13 -3.02
C ASN A 142 -18.92 8.85 -2.35
N GLY A 143 -18.84 8.78 -1.02
CA GLY A 143 -19.22 7.61 -0.23
C GLY A 143 -18.30 6.39 -0.47
N ALA A 144 -18.57 5.31 0.26
CA ALA A 144 -17.67 4.14 0.33
C ALA A 144 -17.53 3.35 -0.98
N TRP A 145 -18.51 3.43 -1.88
CA TRP A 145 -18.50 2.66 -3.13
C TRP A 145 -17.62 3.29 -4.22
N TYR A 146 -17.67 4.61 -4.35
CA TYR A 146 -16.90 5.33 -5.37
C TYR A 146 -15.59 5.89 -4.84
N THR A 147 -15.60 6.42 -3.62
CA THR A 147 -14.50 7.07 -2.94
C THR A 147 -13.86 8.24 -3.72
N SER A 148 -12.88 8.90 -3.14
CA SER A 148 -12.18 10.02 -3.77
C SER A 148 -10.67 9.88 -3.70
N GLY A 149 -10.17 8.80 -3.13
CA GLY A 149 -8.74 8.55 -2.95
C GLY A 149 -8.26 7.27 -3.60
N ILE A 150 -6.95 7.24 -3.86
CA ILE A 150 -6.18 6.05 -4.24
C ILE A 150 -5.06 5.87 -3.22
N ARG A 151 -4.95 4.65 -2.70
CA ARG A 151 -3.91 4.29 -1.73
C ARG A 151 -2.77 3.55 -2.41
N PHE A 152 -1.56 4.03 -2.14
CA PHE A 152 -0.31 3.39 -2.50
C PHE A 152 0.41 2.90 -1.25
N GLY A 153 1.18 1.83 -1.39
CA GLY A 153 2.05 1.32 -0.34
C GLY A 153 3.39 0.89 -0.92
N THR A 154 4.47 1.14 -0.20
CA THR A 154 5.84 0.93 -0.69
C THR A 154 6.50 -0.39 -0.29
N PRO A 155 6.03 -1.16 0.74
CA PRO A 155 6.78 -2.34 1.22
C PRO A 155 7.05 -3.42 0.18
N ALA A 156 6.07 -3.74 -0.68
CA ALA A 156 6.20 -4.81 -1.67
C ALA A 156 7.28 -4.51 -2.72
N LEU A 157 7.28 -3.29 -3.27
CA LEU A 157 8.27 -2.87 -4.26
C LEU A 157 9.65 -2.63 -3.61
N THR A 158 9.70 -2.10 -2.38
CA THR A 158 10.96 -2.00 -1.63
C THR A 158 11.57 -3.38 -1.39
N THR A 159 10.76 -4.43 -1.13
CA THR A 159 11.23 -5.82 -1.03
C THR A 159 11.87 -6.31 -2.34
N ARG A 160 11.36 -5.85 -3.48
CA ARG A 160 11.91 -6.16 -4.82
C ARG A 160 13.18 -5.39 -5.15
N GLY A 161 13.58 -4.40 -4.36
CA GLY A 161 14.78 -3.60 -4.58
C GLY A 161 14.53 -2.22 -5.17
N PHE A 162 13.27 -1.82 -5.38
CA PHE A 162 12.93 -0.48 -5.85
C PHE A 162 13.48 0.60 -4.94
N GLY A 163 14.01 1.67 -5.54
CA GLY A 163 14.55 2.85 -4.86
C GLY A 163 13.77 4.12 -5.17
N GLY A 164 14.26 5.27 -4.67
CA GLY A 164 13.58 6.56 -4.80
C GLY A 164 13.26 6.96 -6.24
N ASP A 165 14.20 6.74 -7.17
CA ASP A 165 14.02 7.06 -8.60
C ASP A 165 12.91 6.23 -9.23
N ASP A 166 12.81 4.95 -8.88
CA ASP A 166 11.72 4.08 -9.33
C ASP A 166 10.36 4.58 -8.83
N PHE A 167 10.29 5.05 -7.57
CA PHE A 167 9.07 5.60 -7.00
C PHE A 167 8.71 6.99 -7.59
N ASP A 168 9.68 7.83 -7.95
CA ASP A 168 9.41 9.04 -8.74
C ASP A 168 8.84 8.66 -10.12
N ARG A 169 9.40 7.65 -10.78
CA ARG A 169 8.87 7.14 -12.05
C ARG A 169 7.47 6.57 -11.93
N ILE A 170 7.16 5.83 -10.86
CA ILE A 170 5.80 5.33 -10.58
C ILE A 170 4.82 6.49 -10.43
N SER A 171 5.22 7.56 -9.74
CA SER A 171 4.37 8.75 -9.60
C SER A 171 4.10 9.42 -10.95
N GLU A 172 5.09 9.49 -11.83
CA GLU A 172 4.95 10.01 -13.20
C GLU A 172 3.95 9.20 -14.02
N LEU A 173 4.13 7.87 -14.08
CA LEU A 173 3.23 6.97 -14.80
C LEU A 173 1.79 7.03 -14.27
N THR A 174 1.65 7.12 -12.94
CA THR A 174 0.35 7.27 -12.30
C THR A 174 -0.33 8.57 -12.72
N VAL A 175 0.37 9.70 -12.66
CA VAL A 175 -0.18 11.01 -13.06
C VAL A 175 -0.51 11.03 -14.56
N GLU A 176 0.31 10.41 -15.41
CA GLU A 176 0.02 10.25 -16.83
C GLU A 176 -1.33 9.56 -17.06
N VAL A 177 -1.59 8.43 -16.40
CA VAL A 177 -2.88 7.73 -16.51
C VAL A 177 -4.02 8.63 -16.03
N LEU A 178 -3.90 9.21 -14.84
CA LEU A 178 -4.99 9.99 -14.25
C LEU A 178 -5.34 11.26 -15.05
N THR A 179 -4.33 11.91 -15.65
CA THR A 179 -4.51 13.10 -16.47
C THR A 179 -5.15 12.77 -17.83
N ASN A 180 -4.92 11.57 -18.35
CA ASN A 180 -5.47 11.09 -19.62
C ASN A 180 -6.77 10.27 -19.44
N THR A 181 -7.38 10.31 -18.25
CA THR A 181 -8.63 9.62 -17.92
C THR A 181 -9.76 10.63 -17.77
N GLU A 182 -10.88 10.41 -18.44
CA GLU A 182 -12.06 11.26 -18.34
C GLU A 182 -13.31 10.44 -17.99
N PRO A 183 -14.22 10.97 -17.12
CA PRO A 183 -15.52 10.36 -16.88
C PRO A 183 -16.33 10.33 -18.18
N THR A 184 -16.93 9.19 -18.54
CA THR A 184 -17.87 9.15 -19.68
C THR A 184 -19.23 9.74 -19.31
N ALA A 185 -20.02 10.10 -20.31
CA ALA A 185 -21.39 10.58 -20.11
C ALA A 185 -22.29 9.48 -19.53
N ALA A 186 -23.22 9.90 -18.67
CA ALA A 186 -24.32 9.08 -18.16
C ALA A 186 -25.61 9.89 -18.25
N SER A 187 -26.77 9.26 -18.01
CA SER A 187 -28.08 9.88 -18.13
C SER A 187 -28.28 11.15 -17.31
N ASN A 188 -27.60 11.28 -16.18
CA ASN A 188 -27.72 12.37 -15.21
C ASN A 188 -26.41 13.14 -14.99
N GLY A 189 -25.54 13.26 -15.99
CA GLY A 189 -24.25 13.94 -15.90
C GLY A 189 -23.05 12.99 -16.07
N PRO A 190 -21.84 13.37 -15.62
CA PRO A 190 -20.67 12.50 -15.70
C PRO A 190 -20.85 11.22 -14.89
N SER A 191 -20.44 10.09 -15.45
CA SER A 191 -20.46 8.81 -14.73
C SER A 191 -19.49 8.85 -13.53
N LYS A 192 -19.89 8.26 -12.42
CA LYS A 192 -19.00 8.04 -11.27
C LYS A 192 -18.21 6.72 -11.36
N ALA A 193 -18.48 5.89 -12.36
CA ALA A 193 -17.86 4.57 -12.50
C ALA A 193 -17.20 4.34 -13.86
N LYS A 194 -17.83 4.81 -14.93
CA LYS A 194 -17.32 4.63 -16.30
C LYS A 194 -16.38 5.76 -16.67
N TYR A 195 -15.37 5.45 -17.43
CA TYR A 195 -14.35 6.39 -17.89
C TYR A 195 -13.92 6.02 -19.31
N ALA A 196 -13.24 6.95 -19.95
CA ALA A 196 -12.47 6.74 -21.15
C ALA A 196 -11.02 7.10 -20.85
N LEU A 197 -10.09 6.29 -21.33
CA LEU A 197 -8.66 6.55 -21.28
C LEU A 197 -8.20 6.95 -22.68
N ALA A 198 -7.38 7.98 -22.80
CA ALA A 198 -6.86 8.42 -24.09
C ALA A 198 -6.05 7.32 -24.78
N ASP A 199 -6.19 7.21 -26.10
CA ASP A 199 -5.59 6.16 -26.92
C ASP A 199 -4.08 6.00 -26.70
N GLY A 200 -3.62 4.77 -26.58
CA GLY A 200 -2.23 4.40 -26.39
C GLY A 200 -1.66 4.69 -25.00
N THR A 201 -2.42 5.29 -24.09
CA THR A 201 -1.93 5.57 -22.72
C THR A 201 -1.74 4.29 -21.91
N ALA A 202 -2.71 3.38 -21.96
CA ALA A 202 -2.62 2.11 -21.24
C ALA A 202 -1.41 1.29 -21.69
N GLU A 203 -1.22 1.18 -22.99
CA GLU A 203 -0.13 0.39 -23.58
C GLU A 203 1.25 0.95 -23.21
N ARG A 204 1.43 2.28 -23.28
CA ARG A 204 2.71 2.94 -22.92
C ARG A 204 3.03 2.74 -21.44
N VAL A 205 2.06 2.98 -20.57
CA VAL A 205 2.24 2.87 -19.13
C VAL A 205 2.45 1.41 -18.72
N HIS A 206 1.72 0.49 -19.32
CA HIS A 206 1.91 -0.94 -19.10
C HIS A 206 3.33 -1.40 -19.49
N ALA A 207 3.83 -0.97 -20.66
CA ALA A 207 5.18 -1.29 -21.10
C ALA A 207 6.23 -0.73 -20.13
N ALA A 208 6.12 0.53 -19.73
CA ALA A 208 7.04 1.15 -18.77
C ALA A 208 6.99 0.46 -17.37
N SER A 209 5.81 0.08 -16.92
CA SER A 209 5.64 -0.69 -15.67
C SER A 209 6.31 -2.08 -15.78
N ALA A 210 6.18 -2.74 -16.93
CA ALA A 210 6.81 -4.03 -17.18
C ALA A 210 8.35 -3.92 -17.18
N GLU A 211 8.91 -2.85 -17.74
CA GLU A 211 10.36 -2.59 -17.71
C GLU A 211 10.88 -2.41 -16.28
N LEU A 212 10.20 -1.60 -15.44
CA LEU A 212 10.55 -1.43 -14.02
C LEU A 212 10.51 -2.77 -13.26
N LEU A 213 9.50 -3.60 -13.53
CA LEU A 213 9.36 -4.91 -12.92
C LEU A 213 10.42 -5.91 -13.39
N ALA A 214 10.82 -5.85 -14.65
CA ALA A 214 11.87 -6.70 -15.22
C ALA A 214 13.26 -6.36 -14.65
N ALA A 215 13.52 -5.08 -14.39
CA ALA A 215 14.76 -4.63 -13.75
C ALA A 215 14.88 -5.13 -12.27
N ASN A 216 13.74 -5.38 -11.63
CA ASN A 216 13.66 -5.82 -10.24
C ASN A 216 12.83 -7.12 -10.12
N PRO A 217 13.34 -8.27 -10.59
CA PRO A 217 12.57 -9.51 -10.66
C PRO A 217 12.23 -10.04 -9.26
N LEU A 218 11.02 -10.57 -9.12
CA LEU A 218 10.62 -11.29 -7.91
C LEU A 218 11.28 -12.68 -7.93
N TYR A 219 11.93 -13.07 -6.83
CA TYR A 219 12.64 -14.35 -6.71
C TYR A 219 13.71 -14.58 -7.79
N PRO A 220 14.78 -13.76 -7.87
CA PRO A 220 15.76 -13.78 -8.97
C PRO A 220 16.50 -15.12 -9.12
N GLY A 221 16.46 -16.00 -8.11
CA GLY A 221 17.06 -17.34 -8.16
C GLY A 221 16.08 -18.47 -8.51
N LEU A 222 14.81 -18.15 -8.77
CA LEU A 222 13.78 -19.15 -9.09
C LEU A 222 13.53 -19.20 -10.60
N THR A 223 13.87 -20.31 -11.24
CA THR A 223 13.47 -20.59 -12.63
C THR A 223 12.12 -21.30 -12.59
N LEU A 224 11.11 -20.70 -13.18
CA LEU A 224 9.75 -21.27 -13.34
C LEU A 224 9.65 -22.04 -14.64
#